data_8e5e09dd29c8457657e89171560e9832
#
_entry.id   8e5e09dd29c8457657e89171560e9832
#
_cell.length_a   1.000
_cell.length_b   1.000
_cell.length_c   1.000
_cell.angle_alpha   90.00
_cell.angle_beta   90.00
_cell.angle_gamma   90.00
#
_symmetry.space_group_name_H-M   'P 1'
#
loop_
_entity.id
_entity.type
_entity.pdbx_description
1 polymer ?
#
loop_
_entity_poly.entity_id
_entity_poly.type
_entity_poly.pdbx_seq_one_letter_code
_entity_poly.pdbx_strand_id
1 'polypeptide(L)'
;CSLVGSEMCIRDSHCKACVRISQYFAEELGSPCAMNIWIPDGFKDIPADRMSPRARLKDSLDQILAMDYDKSKVLIAVESKVFGIGMESCTVGSHEFYMNYAAARGIMCLLDSGHFHPTEMISDKISSMLLFSDKVALHVSRPVRWDSDHVVLFDDETREIAKEIVRNDPDRVLLALDFFDASINRICAWVVGMRNMQKALLYALLMPNEKLAKLQEERRFTELMMEQEELKTYPFGDVWDYFCQINQVPVKEQWFKEAEAYEKEVLSKRG
;
A
#
# COMPACT_ATOMS: atom_id res chain seq x y z
N CYS A 1 -21.52 1.07 -28.60
CA CYS A 1 -21.97 0.02 -27.67
C CYS A 1 -21.04 -1.19 -27.65
N SER A 2 -20.41 -1.50 -28.76
CA SER A 2 -19.48 -2.64 -28.89
C SER A 2 -18.13 -2.44 -28.19
N LEU A 3 -17.67 -1.20 -28.04
CA LEU A 3 -16.39 -0.89 -27.39
C LEU A 3 -16.40 -1.23 -25.90
N VAL A 4 -17.49 -0.98 -25.18
CA VAL A 4 -17.58 -1.27 -23.73
C VAL A 4 -17.56 -2.78 -23.46
N GLY A 5 -18.20 -3.59 -24.30
CA GLY A 5 -18.16 -5.06 -24.17
C GLY A 5 -16.80 -5.65 -24.51
N SER A 6 -16.14 -5.15 -25.56
CA SER A 6 -14.80 -5.63 -25.94
C SER A 6 -13.71 -5.22 -24.94
N GLU A 7 -13.80 -4.02 -24.38
CA GLU A 7 -12.89 -3.56 -23.33
C GLU A 7 -13.00 -4.40 -22.05
N MET A 8 -14.21 -4.79 -21.64
CA MET A 8 -14.39 -5.68 -20.49
C MET A 8 -13.81 -7.07 -20.74
N CYS A 9 -14.07 -7.68 -21.92
CA CYS A 9 -13.46 -8.97 -22.28
C CYS A 9 -11.93 -8.92 -22.29
N ILE A 10 -11.34 -7.81 -22.77
CA ILE A 10 -9.88 -7.63 -22.76
C ILE A 10 -9.36 -7.54 -21.34
N ARG A 11 -10.03 -6.77 -20.46
CA ARG A 11 -9.65 -6.63 -19.05
C ARG A 11 -9.76 -7.95 -18.30
N ASP A 12 -10.85 -8.67 -18.47
CA ASP A 12 -11.04 -10.00 -17.86
C ASP A 12 -9.96 -10.97 -18.30
N SER A 13 -9.65 -11.03 -19.59
CA SER A 13 -8.59 -11.88 -20.15
C SER A 13 -7.22 -11.47 -19.62
N HIS A 14 -6.95 -10.17 -19.49
CA HIS A 14 -5.71 -9.64 -18.94
C HIS A 14 -5.57 -10.03 -17.45
N CYS A 15 -6.59 -9.76 -16.63
CA CYS A 15 -6.56 -10.12 -15.21
C CYS A 15 -6.39 -11.64 -15.01
N LYS A 16 -7.06 -12.46 -15.84
CA LYS A 16 -6.88 -13.91 -15.81
C LYS A 16 -5.45 -14.33 -16.15
N ALA A 17 -4.79 -13.64 -17.08
CA ALA A 17 -3.38 -13.86 -17.36
C ALA A 17 -2.50 -13.45 -16.17
N CYS A 18 -2.81 -12.30 -15.52
CA CYS A 18 -2.10 -11.86 -14.33
C CYS A 18 -2.21 -12.85 -13.15
N VAL A 19 -3.36 -13.49 -12.94
CA VAL A 19 -3.51 -14.57 -11.94
C VAL A 19 -2.53 -15.72 -12.21
N ARG A 20 -2.41 -16.15 -13.46
CA ARG A 20 -1.46 -17.22 -13.83
C ARG A 20 0.00 -16.81 -13.63
N ILE A 21 0.34 -15.56 -13.98
CA ILE A 21 1.67 -15.00 -13.77
C ILE A 21 1.98 -14.91 -12.27
N SER A 22 1.01 -14.46 -11.46
CA SER A 22 1.16 -14.37 -10.00
C SER A 22 1.36 -15.76 -9.38
N GLN A 23 0.65 -16.77 -9.87
CA GLN A 23 0.85 -18.15 -9.42
C GLN A 23 2.25 -18.65 -9.79
N TYR A 24 2.71 -18.40 -11.00
CA TYR A 24 4.07 -18.73 -11.43
C TYR A 24 5.12 -18.04 -10.53
N PHE A 25 4.96 -16.75 -10.23
CA PHE A 25 5.87 -16.06 -9.32
C PHE A 25 5.86 -16.66 -7.91
N ALA A 26 4.69 -17.05 -7.40
CA ALA A 26 4.62 -17.67 -6.09
C ALA A 26 5.33 -19.04 -6.06
N GLU A 27 5.25 -19.82 -7.14
CA GLU A 27 5.93 -21.10 -7.30
C GLU A 27 7.44 -20.92 -7.37
N GLU A 28 7.93 -20.01 -8.19
CA GLU A 28 9.36 -19.76 -8.38
C GLU A 28 10.03 -19.14 -7.14
N LEU A 29 9.32 -18.24 -6.44
CA LEU A 29 9.87 -17.54 -5.29
C LEU A 29 9.60 -18.25 -3.94
N GLY A 30 8.76 -19.28 -3.93
CA GLY A 30 8.41 -20.02 -2.72
C GLY A 30 7.63 -19.21 -1.69
N SER A 31 6.92 -18.15 -2.12
CA SER A 31 6.10 -17.30 -1.25
C SER A 31 4.84 -16.84 -1.98
N PRO A 32 3.71 -16.58 -1.26
CA PRO A 32 2.51 -16.10 -1.89
C PRO A 32 2.73 -14.77 -2.64
N CYS A 33 2.09 -14.62 -3.79
CA CYS A 33 2.11 -13.41 -4.61
C CYS A 33 0.81 -12.62 -4.41
N ALA A 34 0.91 -11.37 -3.98
CA ALA A 34 -0.22 -10.45 -3.95
C ALA A 34 -0.51 -9.94 -5.38
N MET A 35 -1.75 -10.03 -5.81
CA MET A 35 -2.22 -9.48 -7.08
C MET A 35 -3.28 -8.44 -6.83
N ASN A 36 -2.96 -7.19 -7.14
CA ASN A 36 -3.89 -6.08 -7.00
C ASN A 36 -4.70 -5.85 -8.28
N ILE A 37 -6.00 -5.62 -8.13
CA ILE A 37 -6.92 -5.29 -9.22
C ILE A 37 -7.45 -3.87 -9.02
N TRP A 38 -7.17 -3.04 -10.02
CA TRP A 38 -7.53 -1.64 -10.08
C TRP A 38 -8.24 -1.37 -11.41
N ILE A 39 -9.57 -1.21 -11.39
CA ILE A 39 -10.42 -1.10 -12.59
C ILE A 39 -11.45 0.01 -12.39
N PRO A 40 -11.69 0.90 -13.39
CA PRO A 40 -12.74 1.91 -13.33
C PRO A 40 -14.14 1.30 -13.20
N ASP A 41 -14.99 1.88 -12.33
CA ASP A 41 -16.38 1.47 -12.12
C ASP A 41 -17.42 2.43 -12.70
N GLY A 42 -16.97 3.48 -13.38
CA GLY A 42 -17.85 4.41 -14.06
C GLY A 42 -17.38 5.85 -14.09
N PHE A 43 -18.23 6.69 -14.64
CA PHE A 43 -18.02 8.12 -14.79
C PHE A 43 -18.50 8.85 -13.52
N LYS A 44 -17.65 9.70 -12.91
CA LYS A 44 -17.93 10.33 -11.62
C LYS A 44 -18.48 11.76 -11.71
N ASP A 45 -18.18 12.48 -12.79
CA ASP A 45 -18.45 13.93 -12.88
C ASP A 45 -19.97 14.22 -12.85
N ILE A 46 -20.68 14.00 -13.94
CA ILE A 46 -22.14 14.17 -14.01
C ILE A 46 -22.83 12.90 -14.55
N PRO A 47 -22.74 11.76 -13.85
CA PRO A 47 -23.27 10.51 -14.38
C PRO A 47 -24.80 10.48 -14.35
N ALA A 48 -25.38 10.03 -15.45
CA ALA A 48 -26.82 9.71 -15.49
C ALA A 48 -27.15 8.35 -14.87
N ASP A 49 -26.19 7.43 -14.87
CA ASP A 49 -26.32 6.08 -14.32
C ASP A 49 -25.01 5.63 -13.68
N ARG A 50 -25.05 5.37 -12.39
CA ARG A 50 -23.94 4.79 -11.61
C ARG A 50 -24.07 3.29 -11.38
N MET A 51 -25.27 2.74 -11.47
CA MET A 51 -25.53 1.34 -11.16
C MET A 51 -24.98 0.41 -12.24
N SER A 52 -25.26 0.71 -13.51
CA SER A 52 -24.88 -0.18 -14.60
C SER A 52 -23.36 -0.38 -14.77
N PRO A 53 -22.50 0.65 -14.67
CA PRO A 53 -21.05 0.45 -14.67
C PRO A 53 -20.58 -0.41 -13.52
N ARG A 54 -21.10 -0.20 -12.30
CA ARG A 54 -20.75 -0.97 -11.11
C ARG A 54 -21.21 -2.43 -11.21
N ALA A 55 -22.40 -2.66 -11.76
CA ALA A 55 -22.89 -4.02 -12.04
C ALA A 55 -21.96 -4.76 -13.02
N ARG A 56 -21.50 -4.09 -14.07
CA ARG A 56 -20.52 -4.66 -15.03
C ARG A 56 -19.17 -4.93 -14.37
N LEU A 57 -18.66 -4.01 -13.53
CA LEU A 57 -17.44 -4.24 -12.77
C LEU A 57 -17.57 -5.45 -11.85
N LYS A 58 -18.68 -5.55 -11.11
CA LYS A 58 -18.95 -6.71 -10.26
C LYS A 58 -18.96 -8.02 -11.05
N ASP A 59 -19.63 -8.05 -12.20
CA ASP A 59 -19.68 -9.24 -13.06
C ASP A 59 -18.28 -9.61 -13.59
N SER A 60 -17.49 -8.63 -14.02
CA SER A 60 -16.11 -8.82 -14.45
C SER A 60 -15.22 -9.41 -13.35
N LEU A 61 -15.28 -8.86 -12.16
CA LEU A 61 -14.54 -9.36 -11.00
C LEU A 61 -14.99 -10.77 -10.61
N ASP A 62 -16.30 -11.06 -10.65
CA ASP A 62 -16.83 -12.40 -10.39
C ASP A 62 -16.31 -13.43 -11.41
N GLN A 63 -16.17 -13.06 -12.69
CA GLN A 63 -15.60 -13.91 -13.73
C GLN A 63 -14.08 -14.15 -13.54
N ILE A 64 -13.34 -13.17 -13.03
CA ILE A 64 -11.92 -13.33 -12.69
C ILE A 64 -11.78 -14.30 -11.51
N LEU A 65 -12.56 -14.11 -10.45
CA LEU A 65 -12.52 -14.96 -9.25
C LEU A 65 -13.05 -16.39 -9.48
N ALA A 66 -13.83 -16.61 -10.54
CA ALA A 66 -14.31 -17.93 -10.93
C ALA A 66 -13.24 -18.79 -11.59
N MET A 67 -12.04 -18.26 -11.88
CA MET A 67 -10.93 -19.07 -12.35
C MET A 67 -10.51 -20.09 -11.30
N ASP A 68 -10.04 -21.22 -11.80
CA ASP A 68 -9.30 -22.18 -10.97
C ASP A 68 -7.85 -21.69 -10.78
N TYR A 69 -7.49 -21.40 -9.54
CA TYR A 69 -6.14 -21.00 -9.12
C TYR A 69 -5.91 -21.35 -7.65
N ASP A 70 -4.66 -21.52 -7.29
CA ASP A 70 -4.28 -21.80 -5.90
C ASP A 70 -4.35 -20.53 -5.04
N LYS A 71 -5.41 -20.43 -4.22
CA LYS A 71 -5.65 -19.29 -3.32
C LYS A 71 -4.62 -19.14 -2.20
N SER A 72 -3.84 -20.17 -1.94
CA SER A 72 -2.72 -20.08 -1.00
C SER A 72 -1.49 -19.41 -1.62
N LYS A 73 -1.39 -19.45 -2.95
CA LYS A 73 -0.29 -18.87 -3.73
C LYS A 73 -0.62 -17.48 -4.27
N VAL A 74 -1.86 -17.24 -4.68
CA VAL A 74 -2.28 -15.94 -5.24
C VAL A 74 -3.28 -15.28 -4.31
N LEU A 75 -2.85 -14.19 -3.70
CA LEU A 75 -3.65 -13.39 -2.80
C LEU A 75 -4.22 -12.19 -3.58
N ILE A 76 -5.47 -12.30 -4.01
CA ILE A 76 -6.12 -11.23 -4.79
C ILE A 76 -6.58 -10.12 -3.85
N ALA A 77 -6.23 -8.88 -4.22
CA ALA A 77 -6.71 -7.65 -3.62
C ALA A 77 -7.47 -6.80 -4.65
N VAL A 78 -8.38 -5.99 -4.19
CA VAL A 78 -9.07 -4.97 -4.98
C VAL A 78 -8.84 -3.60 -4.37
N GLU A 79 -8.57 -2.62 -5.22
CA GLU A 79 -8.16 -1.28 -4.82
C GLU A 79 -9.13 -0.22 -5.35
N SER A 80 -9.57 0.66 -4.47
CA SER A 80 -10.44 1.79 -4.80
C SER A 80 -9.66 3.06 -5.10
N LYS A 81 -10.19 3.88 -6.03
CA LYS A 81 -9.69 5.23 -6.28
C LYS A 81 -10.81 6.12 -6.74
N VAL A 82 -11.15 7.14 -5.96
CA VAL A 82 -12.26 8.05 -6.26
C VAL A 82 -11.85 9.16 -7.22
N PHE A 83 -10.58 9.54 -7.21
CA PHE A 83 -10.02 10.55 -8.12
C PHE A 83 -8.52 10.32 -8.31
N GLY A 84 -7.95 10.90 -9.36
CA GLY A 84 -6.53 10.80 -9.67
C GLY A 84 -6.18 11.37 -11.03
N ILE A 85 -4.88 11.52 -11.31
CA ILE A 85 -4.38 12.06 -12.58
C ILE A 85 -4.83 11.19 -13.75
N GLY A 86 -5.24 11.84 -14.83
CA GLY A 86 -5.60 11.18 -16.09
C GLY A 86 -6.92 10.42 -16.07
N MET A 87 -7.55 10.29 -14.90
CA MET A 87 -8.82 9.60 -14.71
C MET A 87 -9.79 10.38 -13.83
N GLU A 88 -9.67 11.69 -13.79
CA GLU A 88 -10.46 12.57 -12.92
C GLU A 88 -11.96 12.47 -13.17
N SER A 89 -12.35 12.15 -14.40
CA SER A 89 -13.75 11.94 -14.78
C SER A 89 -14.27 10.53 -14.50
N CYS A 90 -13.41 9.60 -14.10
CA CYS A 90 -13.77 8.21 -13.81
C CYS A 90 -13.52 7.88 -12.36
N THR A 91 -14.38 7.05 -11.78
CA THR A 91 -14.17 6.39 -10.51
C THR A 91 -13.49 5.05 -10.76
N VAL A 92 -12.49 4.72 -9.96
CA VAL A 92 -11.86 3.40 -9.97
C VAL A 92 -12.32 2.66 -8.72
N GLY A 93 -13.53 2.15 -8.74
CA GLY A 93 -14.21 1.53 -7.61
C GLY A 93 -14.26 2.42 -6.37
N SER A 94 -15.43 2.85 -5.94
CA SER A 94 -15.55 3.57 -4.68
C SER A 94 -15.08 2.69 -3.52
N HIS A 95 -14.67 3.30 -2.41
CA HIS A 95 -14.29 2.57 -1.19
C HIS A 95 -15.42 1.64 -0.74
N GLU A 96 -16.66 2.11 -0.78
CA GLU A 96 -17.85 1.34 -0.41
C GLU A 96 -18.04 0.12 -1.31
N PHE A 97 -17.80 0.27 -2.62
CA PHE A 97 -17.91 -0.86 -3.55
C PHE A 97 -16.86 -1.92 -3.24
N TYR A 98 -15.58 -1.55 -3.17
CA TYR A 98 -14.51 -2.52 -3.00
C TYR A 98 -14.45 -3.13 -1.61
N MET A 99 -14.71 -2.36 -0.55
CA MET A 99 -14.79 -2.92 0.81
C MET A 99 -15.90 -3.98 0.90
N ASN A 100 -17.10 -3.68 0.40
CA ASN A 100 -18.20 -4.63 0.40
C ASN A 100 -17.93 -5.82 -0.52
N TYR A 101 -17.33 -5.59 -1.69
CA TYR A 101 -17.00 -6.65 -2.62
C TYR A 101 -15.95 -7.60 -2.02
N ALA A 102 -14.88 -7.08 -1.47
CA ALA A 102 -13.82 -7.86 -0.84
C ALA A 102 -14.39 -8.72 0.31
N ALA A 103 -15.17 -8.12 1.22
CA ALA A 103 -15.81 -8.83 2.31
C ALA A 103 -16.76 -9.93 1.81
N ALA A 104 -17.58 -9.64 0.78
CA ALA A 104 -18.52 -10.60 0.22
C ALA A 104 -17.87 -11.77 -0.54
N ARG A 105 -16.65 -11.62 -1.00
CA ARG A 105 -15.89 -12.63 -1.78
C ARG A 105 -14.75 -13.28 -1.00
N GLY A 106 -14.45 -12.83 0.22
CA GLY A 106 -13.35 -13.35 1.03
C GLY A 106 -11.98 -13.09 0.38
N ILE A 107 -11.82 -11.93 -0.27
CA ILE A 107 -10.54 -11.46 -0.82
C ILE A 107 -10.09 -10.20 -0.07
N MET A 108 -8.86 -9.76 -0.31
CA MET A 108 -8.33 -8.58 0.36
C MET A 108 -8.87 -7.28 -0.23
N CYS A 109 -9.03 -6.28 0.61
CA CYS A 109 -9.10 -4.88 0.20
C CYS A 109 -7.72 -4.25 0.33
N LEU A 110 -7.29 -3.52 -0.69
CA LEU A 110 -6.07 -2.73 -0.66
C LEU A 110 -6.41 -1.28 -0.34
N LEU A 111 -5.70 -0.73 0.63
CA LEU A 111 -5.78 0.67 1.03
C LEU A 111 -4.54 1.39 0.51
N ASP A 112 -4.75 2.38 -0.37
CA ASP A 112 -3.68 3.26 -0.84
C ASP A 112 -3.75 4.59 -0.11
N SER A 113 -2.61 5.07 0.39
CA SER A 113 -2.53 6.31 1.17
C SER A 113 -2.87 7.56 0.37
N GLY A 114 -2.76 7.51 -0.96
CA GLY A 114 -3.11 8.61 -1.86
C GLY A 114 -4.56 8.63 -2.34
N HIS A 115 -5.32 7.56 -2.12
CA HIS A 115 -6.66 7.39 -2.69
C HIS A 115 -7.81 7.87 -1.79
N PHE A 116 -7.49 8.42 -0.63
CA PHE A 116 -8.45 8.99 0.33
C PHE A 116 -8.41 10.51 0.33
N HIS A 117 -9.43 11.12 0.96
CA HIS A 117 -9.42 12.55 1.15
C HIS A 117 -8.17 12.98 1.94
N PRO A 118 -7.52 14.12 1.63
CA PRO A 118 -6.27 14.54 2.28
C PRO A 118 -6.33 14.69 3.81
N THR A 119 -7.51 14.72 4.40
CA THR A 119 -7.70 14.75 5.86
C THR A 119 -7.98 13.38 6.46
N GLU A 120 -8.08 12.33 5.65
CA GLU A 120 -8.22 10.96 6.12
C GLU A 120 -6.84 10.30 6.26
N MET A 121 -6.68 9.54 7.35
CA MET A 121 -5.44 8.82 7.64
C MET A 121 -5.65 7.34 7.38
N ILE A 122 -4.72 6.73 6.64
CA ILE A 122 -4.82 5.29 6.32
C ILE A 122 -4.54 4.42 7.57
N SER A 123 -3.69 4.92 8.47
CA SER A 123 -3.39 4.25 9.74
C SER A 123 -4.65 3.94 10.54
N ASP A 124 -5.61 4.86 10.59
CA ASP A 124 -6.89 4.70 11.30
C ASP A 124 -7.79 3.59 10.71
N LYS A 125 -7.55 3.20 9.46
CA LYS A 125 -8.37 2.23 8.74
C LYS A 125 -7.88 0.78 8.91
N ILE A 126 -6.61 0.57 9.22
CA ILE A 126 -5.97 -0.76 9.25
C ILE A 126 -6.65 -1.69 10.25
N SER A 127 -6.72 -1.30 11.51
CA SER A 127 -7.36 -2.11 12.57
C SER A 127 -8.84 -2.34 12.31
N SER A 128 -9.54 -1.33 11.78
CA SER A 128 -10.95 -1.46 11.38
C SER A 128 -11.15 -2.55 10.32
N MET A 129 -10.31 -2.57 9.29
CA MET A 129 -10.39 -3.59 8.24
C MET A 129 -10.05 -4.99 8.76
N LEU A 130 -9.06 -5.11 9.64
CA LEU A 130 -8.62 -6.38 10.21
C LEU A 130 -9.65 -7.04 11.16
N LEU A 131 -10.68 -6.31 11.60
CA LEU A 131 -11.81 -6.89 12.33
C LEU A 131 -12.73 -7.73 11.43
N PHE A 132 -12.75 -7.47 10.13
CA PHE A 132 -13.66 -8.10 9.17
C PHE A 132 -12.95 -8.90 8.07
N SER A 133 -11.62 -8.82 7.99
CA SER A 133 -10.81 -9.49 6.98
C SER A 133 -9.62 -10.17 7.62
N ASP A 134 -9.24 -11.33 7.11
CA ASP A 134 -8.04 -12.05 7.60
C ASP A 134 -6.76 -11.25 7.32
N LYS A 135 -6.70 -10.59 6.18
CA LYS A 135 -5.57 -9.77 5.73
C LYS A 135 -6.04 -8.48 5.07
N VAL A 136 -5.18 -7.47 5.13
CA VAL A 136 -5.32 -6.21 4.39
C VAL A 136 -4.04 -5.95 3.59
N ALA A 137 -4.18 -5.37 2.41
CA ALA A 137 -3.03 -4.90 1.64
C ALA A 137 -2.91 -3.37 1.72
N LEU A 138 -1.70 -2.87 1.70
CA LEU A 138 -1.40 -1.44 1.75
C LEU A 138 -0.51 -1.04 0.58
N HIS A 139 -0.86 0.06 -0.08
CA HIS A 139 0.04 0.85 -0.88
C HIS A 139 0.38 2.14 -0.12
N VAL A 140 1.63 2.29 0.26
CA VAL A 140 2.09 3.48 0.98
C VAL A 140 2.85 4.38 0.02
N SER A 141 2.36 5.60 -0.12
CA SER A 141 2.98 6.70 -0.82
C SER A 141 2.92 7.96 0.07
N ARG A 142 3.44 9.07 -0.39
CA ARG A 142 3.24 10.36 0.28
C ARG A 142 2.37 11.25 -0.62
N PRO A 143 1.06 11.32 -0.37
CA PRO A 143 0.19 12.23 -1.10
C PRO A 143 0.48 13.68 -0.69
N VAL A 144 0.67 14.55 -1.68
CA VAL A 144 0.84 15.98 -1.46
C VAL A 144 -0.42 16.68 -1.93
N ARG A 145 -1.39 16.84 -1.04
CA ARG A 145 -2.74 17.41 -1.23
C ARG A 145 -3.72 16.56 -2.04
N TRP A 146 -3.24 15.59 -2.80
CA TRP A 146 -4.00 14.69 -3.65
C TRP A 146 -3.09 13.50 -3.99
N ASP A 147 -3.60 12.49 -4.68
CA ASP A 147 -2.86 11.32 -5.11
C ASP A 147 -1.73 11.69 -6.08
N SER A 148 -0.57 11.98 -5.53
CA SER A 148 0.60 12.51 -6.25
C SER A 148 1.83 11.60 -6.21
N ASP A 149 1.71 10.43 -5.60
CA ASP A 149 2.69 9.34 -5.58
C ASP A 149 4.14 9.78 -5.27
N HIS A 150 4.31 10.67 -4.29
CA HIS A 150 5.64 11.10 -3.87
C HIS A 150 6.33 10.05 -2.98
N VAL A 151 7.65 10.17 -2.91
CA VAL A 151 8.49 9.32 -2.07
C VAL A 151 8.04 9.34 -0.61
N VAL A 152 7.92 8.16 -0.02
CA VAL A 152 7.61 7.98 1.40
C VAL A 152 8.68 8.64 2.26
N LEU A 153 8.25 9.51 3.17
CA LEU A 153 9.10 10.15 4.17
C LEU A 153 8.94 9.46 5.54
N PHE A 154 9.88 9.74 6.44
CA PHE A 154 9.78 9.33 7.85
C PHE A 154 8.94 10.36 8.62
N ASP A 155 7.70 10.56 8.20
CA ASP A 155 6.75 11.51 8.75
C ASP A 155 5.78 10.86 9.76
N ASP A 156 4.83 11.63 10.25
CA ASP A 156 3.92 11.15 11.30
C ASP A 156 3.01 10.04 10.78
N GLU A 157 2.44 10.18 9.58
CA GLU A 157 1.54 9.14 9.04
C GLU A 157 2.26 7.83 8.75
N THR A 158 3.45 7.88 8.16
CA THR A 158 4.27 6.69 7.93
C THR A 158 4.59 5.96 9.24
N ARG A 159 4.86 6.70 10.31
CA ARG A 159 5.08 6.12 11.64
C ARG A 159 3.80 5.54 12.25
N GLU A 160 2.64 6.19 12.07
CA GLU A 160 1.36 5.66 12.55
C GLU A 160 0.95 4.40 11.79
N ILE A 161 1.11 4.35 10.46
CA ILE A 161 0.91 3.13 9.66
C ILE A 161 1.78 1.99 10.21
N ALA A 162 3.07 2.26 10.44
CA ALA A 162 3.97 1.25 10.99
C ALA A 162 3.57 0.77 12.39
N LYS A 163 3.11 1.67 13.26
CA LYS A 163 2.58 1.31 14.59
C LYS A 163 1.35 0.43 14.48
N GLU A 164 0.42 0.75 13.59
CA GLU A 164 -0.77 -0.08 13.38
C GLU A 164 -0.43 -1.46 12.82
N ILE A 165 0.53 -1.57 11.91
CA ILE A 165 1.02 -2.86 11.41
C ILE A 165 1.58 -3.70 12.57
N VAL A 166 2.46 -3.12 13.38
CA VAL A 166 3.13 -3.84 14.48
C VAL A 166 2.16 -4.23 15.59
N ARG A 167 1.17 -3.39 15.89
CA ARG A 167 0.18 -3.64 16.95
C ARG A 167 -0.87 -4.70 16.58
N ASN A 168 -1.14 -4.87 15.28
CA ASN A 168 -2.24 -5.68 14.78
C ASN A 168 -1.81 -6.96 14.05
N ASP A 169 -0.65 -7.52 14.35
CA ASP A 169 -0.04 -8.67 13.70
C ASP A 169 0.48 -8.37 12.28
N PRO A 170 1.80 -8.18 12.13
CA PRO A 170 2.44 -7.87 10.84
C PRO A 170 2.16 -8.90 9.74
N ASP A 171 1.92 -10.16 10.06
CA ASP A 171 1.66 -11.23 9.08
C ASP A 171 0.28 -11.09 8.41
N ARG A 172 -0.57 -10.23 8.97
CA ARG A 172 -1.90 -9.91 8.41
C ARG A 172 -1.91 -8.71 7.49
N VAL A 173 -0.79 -8.01 7.36
CA VAL A 173 -0.68 -6.79 6.53
C VAL A 173 0.32 -6.98 5.42
N LEU A 174 -0.16 -6.98 4.17
CA LEU A 174 0.70 -7.01 3.00
C LEU A 174 1.09 -5.58 2.64
N LEU A 175 2.31 -5.20 3.01
CA LEU A 175 2.82 -3.86 2.82
C LEU A 175 3.58 -3.73 1.51
N ALA A 176 3.15 -2.82 0.65
CA ALA A 176 3.88 -2.37 -0.52
C ALA A 176 4.03 -0.85 -0.52
N LEU A 177 5.01 -0.36 -1.28
CA LEU A 177 5.21 1.06 -1.52
C LEU A 177 4.83 1.34 -2.97
N ASP A 178 3.94 2.31 -3.17
CA ASP A 178 3.46 2.70 -4.50
C ASP A 178 3.74 4.18 -4.75
N PHE A 179 4.95 4.46 -5.23
CA PHE A 179 5.34 5.81 -5.57
C PHE A 179 6.38 5.83 -6.68
N PHE A 180 6.38 6.93 -7.42
CA PHE A 180 7.49 7.32 -8.29
C PHE A 180 7.66 8.84 -8.19
N ASP A 181 8.89 9.30 -8.18
CA ASP A 181 9.19 10.73 -8.13
C ASP A 181 10.08 11.07 -9.33
N ALA A 182 9.58 11.91 -10.23
CA ALA A 182 10.31 12.32 -11.43
C ALA A 182 11.25 13.51 -11.17
N SER A 183 11.20 14.10 -9.99
CA SER A 183 12.05 15.24 -9.62
C SER A 183 13.43 14.84 -9.13
N ILE A 184 13.63 13.56 -8.81
CA ILE A 184 14.91 13.01 -8.32
C ILE A 184 15.25 11.71 -9.06
N ASN A 185 16.50 11.24 -8.87
CA ASN A 185 16.93 9.96 -9.41
C ASN A 185 15.99 8.83 -8.92
N ARG A 186 15.47 8.01 -9.83
CA ARG A 186 14.49 6.95 -9.51
C ARG A 186 15.01 5.92 -8.51
N ILE A 187 16.25 5.49 -8.66
CA ILE A 187 16.88 4.52 -7.75
C ILE A 187 17.01 5.13 -6.36
N CYS A 188 17.44 6.40 -6.28
CA CYS A 188 17.50 7.13 -5.01
C CYS A 188 16.12 7.27 -4.37
N ALA A 189 15.07 7.54 -5.15
CA ALA A 189 13.70 7.60 -4.67
C ALA A 189 13.30 6.27 -4.01
N TRP A 190 13.53 5.15 -4.68
CA TRP A 190 13.23 3.83 -4.14
C TRP A 190 13.99 3.52 -2.85
N VAL A 191 15.29 3.79 -2.83
CA VAL A 191 16.11 3.55 -1.63
C VAL A 191 15.64 4.40 -0.46
N VAL A 192 15.37 5.69 -0.68
CA VAL A 192 14.88 6.60 0.38
C VAL A 192 13.54 6.12 0.92
N GLY A 193 12.56 5.86 0.06
CA GLY A 193 11.22 5.44 0.48
C GLY A 193 11.23 4.11 1.22
N MET A 194 11.95 3.10 0.70
CA MET A 194 12.09 1.80 1.35
C MET A 194 12.75 1.93 2.73
N ARG A 195 13.85 2.67 2.83
CA ARG A 195 14.54 2.90 4.11
C ARG A 195 13.67 3.65 5.11
N ASN A 196 12.87 4.61 4.66
CA ASN A 196 11.97 5.35 5.55
C ASN A 196 10.86 4.47 6.10
N MET A 197 10.27 3.59 5.27
CA MET A 197 9.28 2.62 5.76
C MET A 197 9.92 1.61 6.74
N GLN A 198 11.11 1.09 6.43
CA GLN A 198 11.83 0.19 7.33
C GLN A 198 12.18 0.86 8.68
N LYS A 199 12.59 2.16 8.65
CA LYS A 199 12.80 2.94 9.87
C LYS A 199 11.52 3.08 10.68
N ALA A 200 10.39 3.33 10.02
CA ALA A 200 9.10 3.45 10.69
C ALA A 200 8.68 2.13 11.36
N LEU A 201 8.88 1.00 10.69
CA LEU A 201 8.63 -0.33 11.27
C LEU A 201 9.56 -0.60 12.48
N LEU A 202 10.86 -0.32 12.35
CA LEU A 202 11.79 -0.47 13.46
C LEU A 202 11.42 0.44 14.63
N TYR A 203 11.04 1.69 14.37
CA TYR A 203 10.54 2.61 15.38
C TYR A 203 9.31 2.05 16.10
N ALA A 204 8.34 1.52 15.37
CA ALA A 204 7.13 0.93 15.92
C ALA A 204 7.42 -0.33 16.78
N LEU A 205 8.39 -1.16 16.36
CA LEU A 205 8.84 -2.33 17.14
C LEU A 205 9.54 -1.95 18.43
N LEU A 206 10.22 -0.83 18.49
CA LEU A 206 10.91 -0.31 19.68
C LEU A 206 9.98 0.42 20.66
N MET A 207 8.74 0.70 20.26
CA MET A 207 7.77 1.36 21.13
C MET A 207 7.35 0.42 22.28
N PRO A 208 7.17 0.94 23.52
CA PRO A 208 6.65 0.17 24.64
C PRO A 208 5.13 -0.02 24.52
N ASN A 209 4.68 -0.75 23.47
CA ASN A 209 3.27 -0.83 23.09
C ASN A 209 2.36 -1.33 24.21
N GLU A 210 2.79 -2.29 25.03
CA GLU A 210 2.03 -2.78 26.19
C GLU A 210 1.80 -1.69 27.24
N LYS A 211 2.85 -0.89 27.55
CA LYS A 211 2.73 0.24 28.49
C LYS A 211 1.75 1.28 27.96
N LEU A 212 1.86 1.63 26.68
CA LEU A 212 0.99 2.64 26.07
C LEU A 212 -0.47 2.17 26.02
N ALA A 213 -0.72 0.91 25.68
CA ALA A 213 -2.06 0.32 25.70
C ALA A 213 -2.66 0.36 27.12
N LYS A 214 -1.89 0.02 28.15
CA LYS A 214 -2.32 0.08 29.54
C LYS A 214 -2.68 1.50 29.98
N LEU A 215 -1.87 2.50 29.60
CA LEU A 215 -2.18 3.90 29.88
C LEU A 215 -3.51 4.34 29.23
N GLN A 216 -3.78 3.85 28.03
CA GLN A 216 -5.05 4.11 27.34
C GLN A 216 -6.24 3.44 28.04
N GLU A 217 -6.14 2.18 28.44
CA GLU A 217 -7.18 1.48 29.19
C GLU A 217 -7.49 2.17 30.52
N GLU A 218 -6.46 2.62 31.22
CA GLU A 218 -6.58 3.36 32.49
C GLU A 218 -7.04 4.82 32.30
N ARG A 219 -7.28 5.26 31.05
CA ARG A 219 -7.66 6.64 30.68
C ARG A 219 -6.67 7.71 31.13
N ARG A 220 -5.40 7.37 31.21
CA ARG A 220 -4.30 8.27 31.59
C ARG A 220 -3.79 9.01 30.35
N PHE A 221 -4.66 9.70 29.64
CA PHE A 221 -4.38 10.28 28.34
C PHE A 221 -3.28 11.34 28.32
N THR A 222 -3.15 12.13 29.40
CA THR A 222 -2.07 13.11 29.50
C THR A 222 -0.70 12.42 29.54
N GLU A 223 -0.60 11.37 30.30
CA GLU A 223 0.64 10.59 30.43
C GLU A 223 0.93 9.80 29.15
N LEU A 224 -0.10 9.24 28.53
CA LEU A 224 0.01 8.57 27.23
C LEU A 224 0.57 9.53 26.17
N MET A 225 0.05 10.74 26.08
CA MET A 225 0.55 11.76 25.16
C MET A 225 2.01 12.13 25.46
N MET A 226 2.32 12.44 26.71
CA MET A 226 3.68 12.78 27.14
C MET A 226 4.68 11.67 26.78
N GLU A 227 4.38 10.41 27.11
CA GLU A 227 5.25 9.28 26.80
C GLU A 227 5.50 9.15 25.29
N GLN A 228 4.46 9.26 24.46
CA GLN A 228 4.60 9.17 23.02
C GLN A 228 5.46 10.31 22.44
N GLU A 229 5.36 11.54 22.96
CA GLU A 229 6.19 12.65 22.52
C GLU A 229 7.65 12.49 22.96
N GLU A 230 7.91 12.07 24.20
CA GLU A 230 9.27 11.82 24.68
C GLU A 230 9.96 10.70 23.87
N LEU A 231 9.25 9.65 23.50
CA LEU A 231 9.78 8.57 22.68
C LEU A 231 10.31 9.03 21.31
N LYS A 232 9.79 10.13 20.77
CA LYS A 232 10.26 10.69 19.50
C LYS A 232 11.71 11.20 19.57
N THR A 233 12.20 11.52 20.75
CA THR A 233 13.53 12.11 20.99
C THR A 233 14.57 11.07 21.42
N TYR A 234 14.19 9.81 21.60
CA TYR A 234 15.12 8.73 21.95
C TYR A 234 16.11 8.48 20.81
N PRO A 235 17.32 7.95 21.09
CA PRO A 235 18.40 7.82 20.11
C PRO A 235 18.14 6.72 19.06
N PHE A 236 17.01 6.81 18.39
CA PHE A 236 16.57 5.88 17.36
C PHE A 236 17.57 5.78 16.21
N GLY A 237 18.21 6.88 15.82
CA GLY A 237 19.19 6.92 14.76
C GLY A 237 20.36 5.97 14.98
N ASP A 238 20.84 5.84 16.22
CA ASP A 238 21.94 4.93 16.56
C ASP A 238 21.50 3.46 16.46
N VAL A 239 20.26 3.15 16.86
CA VAL A 239 19.68 1.81 16.71
C VAL A 239 19.53 1.45 15.23
N TRP A 240 19.08 2.38 14.41
CA TRP A 240 18.98 2.20 12.97
C TRP A 240 20.37 1.98 12.31
N ASP A 241 21.36 2.75 12.68
CA ASP A 241 22.73 2.61 12.17
C ASP A 241 23.31 1.24 12.56
N TYR A 242 23.09 0.80 13.80
CA TYR A 242 23.49 -0.53 14.25
C TYR A 242 22.77 -1.64 13.49
N PHE A 243 21.45 -1.51 13.27
CA PHE A 243 20.68 -2.43 12.44
C PHE A 243 21.27 -2.55 11.02
N CYS A 244 21.63 -1.43 10.41
CA CYS A 244 22.28 -1.43 9.10
C CYS A 244 23.62 -2.17 9.13
N GLN A 245 24.46 -1.95 10.15
CA GLN A 245 25.75 -2.60 10.29
C GLN A 245 25.64 -4.12 10.41
N ILE A 246 24.77 -4.64 11.30
CA ILE A 246 24.62 -6.09 11.50
C ILE A 246 24.02 -6.80 10.30
N ASN A 247 23.23 -6.10 9.48
CA ASN A 247 22.66 -6.62 8.24
C ASN A 247 23.53 -6.36 7.01
N GLN A 248 24.74 -5.80 7.19
CA GLN A 248 25.70 -5.52 6.11
C GLN A 248 25.11 -4.64 4.99
N VAL A 249 24.25 -3.70 5.35
CA VAL A 249 23.72 -2.70 4.43
C VAL A 249 24.31 -1.33 4.72
N PRO A 250 24.42 -0.44 3.71
CA PRO A 250 25.03 0.86 3.87
C PRO A 250 24.43 1.70 5.00
N VAL A 251 25.28 2.26 5.86
CA VAL A 251 24.89 3.15 6.96
C VAL A 251 24.72 4.58 6.44
N LYS A 252 23.71 5.29 6.95
CA LYS A 252 23.42 6.70 6.57
C LYS A 252 23.36 6.90 5.05
N GLU A 253 24.16 7.83 4.53
CA GLU A 253 24.22 8.19 3.11
C GLU A 253 25.20 7.35 2.26
N GLN A 254 25.83 6.35 2.83
CA GLN A 254 26.87 5.55 2.13
C GLN A 254 26.36 4.88 0.84
N TRP A 255 25.08 4.51 0.78
CA TRP A 255 24.42 3.95 -0.41
C TRP A 255 24.40 4.90 -1.61
N PHE A 256 24.46 6.22 -1.36
CA PHE A 256 24.30 7.22 -2.41
C PHE A 256 25.43 7.17 -3.45
N LYS A 257 26.65 6.88 -3.02
CA LYS A 257 27.81 6.75 -3.92
C LYS A 257 27.65 5.63 -4.95
N GLU A 258 27.00 4.54 -4.55
CA GLU A 258 26.71 3.42 -5.45
C GLU A 258 25.62 3.81 -6.48
N ALA A 259 24.63 4.56 -6.06
CA ALA A 259 23.61 5.08 -6.96
C ALA A 259 24.18 6.07 -7.99
N GLU A 260 25.07 6.98 -7.56
CA GLU A 260 25.80 7.92 -8.45
C GLU A 260 26.69 7.16 -9.45
N ALA A 261 27.43 6.16 -8.98
CA ALA A 261 28.27 5.34 -9.84
C ALA A 261 27.44 4.61 -10.90
N TYR A 262 26.33 4.00 -10.50
CA TYR A 262 25.41 3.33 -11.42
C TYR A 262 24.79 4.30 -12.44
N GLU A 263 24.39 5.48 -12.02
CA GLU A 263 23.87 6.52 -12.93
C GLU A 263 24.94 6.91 -13.98
N LYS A 264 26.16 7.14 -13.55
CA LYS A 264 27.27 7.52 -14.43
C LYS A 264 27.73 6.39 -15.34
N GLU A 265 27.85 5.17 -14.81
CA GLU A 265 28.44 4.05 -15.55
C GLU A 265 27.45 3.28 -16.42
N VAL A 266 26.19 3.28 -16.05
CA VAL A 266 25.15 2.47 -16.69
C VAL A 266 24.08 3.33 -17.32
N LEU A 267 23.37 4.18 -16.55
CA LEU A 267 22.20 4.89 -17.04
C LEU A 267 22.56 5.93 -18.11
N SER A 268 23.65 6.67 -17.92
CA SER A 268 24.12 7.68 -18.89
C SER A 268 24.46 7.09 -20.27
N LYS A 269 24.67 5.77 -20.35
CA LYS A 269 25.00 5.06 -21.60
C LYS A 269 23.79 4.45 -22.30
N ARG A 270 22.61 4.58 -21.70
CA ARG A 270 21.38 4.00 -22.28
C ARG A 270 20.63 4.96 -23.23
N GLY A 271 21.16 6.16 -23.45
CA GLY A 271 20.62 7.15 -24.40
C GLY A 271 19.63 8.09 -23.77
#